data_f439427eb8a7eb9f6a00e47653e1f3de
#
_entry.id   f439427eb8a7eb9f6a00e47653e1f3de
#
_cell.length_a   1.000
_cell.length_b   1.000
_cell.length_c   1.000
_cell.angle_alpha   90.00
_cell.angle_beta   90.00
_cell.angle_gamma   90.00
#
_symmetry.space_group_name_H-M   'P 1'
#
loop_
_entity.id
_entity.type
_entity.pdbx_description
1 polymer ?
#
loop_
_entity_poly.entity_id
_entity_poly.type
_entity_poly.pdbx_seq_one_letter_code
_entity_poly.pdbx_strand_id
1 'polypeptide(L)'
;CRKNKMGKSVIIIGAGVVGLACGSELSKKGYEVFIAEQESYIASQTSARNSGVIHAGIYYPSNSLKAKLCTRGKQLLYKYCEQFGVTYSRTQKLIVATTSDETQILLKLRETAANNGVVLELISGQDAIDREPNLFAVSALLSPTTGIIDASQLAESFLHQAELNRANLALETKIKKITQNSKI
;
A
#
# COMPACT_ATOMS: atom_id res chain seq x y z
N CYS A 1 18.06 28.42 -8.41
CA CYS A 1 19.03 27.50 -9.05
C CYS A 1 19.14 26.22 -8.23
N ARG A 2 18.48 25.13 -8.62
CA ARG A 2 18.73 23.80 -8.07
C ARG A 2 20.10 23.35 -8.60
N LYS A 3 21.09 23.14 -7.73
CA LYS A 3 22.34 22.48 -8.09
C LYS A 3 21.99 21.11 -8.68
N ASN A 4 22.21 20.94 -9.98
CA ASN A 4 22.19 19.64 -10.64
C ASN A 4 23.17 18.73 -9.86
N LYS A 5 22.64 17.76 -9.13
CA LYS A 5 23.43 16.62 -8.69
C LYS A 5 23.66 15.77 -9.95
N MET A 6 24.62 16.18 -10.78
CA MET A 6 25.06 15.39 -11.92
C MET A 6 25.43 14.00 -11.43
N GLY A 7 24.82 12.97 -11.99
CA GLY A 7 25.46 11.71 -12.21
C GLY A 7 25.00 10.49 -11.45
N LYS A 8 23.80 10.44 -10.87
CA LYS A 8 23.30 9.13 -10.41
C LYS A 8 22.05 8.75 -11.19
N SER A 9 22.22 7.90 -12.19
CA SER A 9 21.12 7.21 -12.85
C SER A 9 20.71 5.97 -12.05
N VAL A 10 19.41 5.66 -12.07
CA VAL A 10 18.81 4.51 -11.40
C VAL A 10 17.96 3.76 -12.39
N ILE A 11 18.14 2.47 -12.49
CA ILE A 11 17.28 1.57 -13.24
C ILE A 11 16.38 0.84 -12.25
N ILE A 12 15.07 0.92 -12.47
CA ILE A 12 14.06 0.18 -11.72
C ILE A 12 13.57 -0.97 -12.60
N ILE A 13 13.63 -2.18 -12.09
CA ILE A 13 13.18 -3.37 -12.81
C ILE A 13 11.77 -3.72 -12.35
N GLY A 14 10.82 -3.54 -13.23
CA GLY A 14 9.39 -3.77 -13.03
C GLY A 14 8.60 -2.48 -12.75
N ALA A 15 7.53 -2.28 -13.54
CA ALA A 15 6.57 -1.18 -13.37
C ALA A 15 5.31 -1.62 -12.61
N GLY A 16 5.45 -2.48 -11.60
CA GLY A 16 4.41 -2.70 -10.60
C GLY A 16 4.31 -1.49 -9.66
N VAL A 17 3.28 -1.44 -8.81
CA VAL A 17 3.00 -0.30 -7.90
C VAL A 17 4.21 0.10 -7.05
N VAL A 18 5.02 -0.86 -6.59
CA VAL A 18 6.23 -0.59 -5.79
C VAL A 18 7.32 0.08 -6.65
N GLY A 19 7.59 -0.47 -7.85
CA GLY A 19 8.57 0.11 -8.78
C GLY A 19 8.19 1.53 -9.18
N LEU A 20 6.92 1.75 -9.51
CA LEU A 20 6.39 3.07 -9.88
C LEU A 20 6.49 4.07 -8.72
N ALA A 21 6.16 3.67 -7.49
CA ALA A 21 6.32 4.50 -6.30
C ALA A 21 7.80 4.89 -6.06
N CYS A 22 8.72 3.93 -6.23
CA CYS A 22 10.17 4.20 -6.16
C CYS A 22 10.60 5.17 -7.26
N GLY A 23 10.12 4.97 -8.48
CA GLY A 23 10.40 5.83 -9.63
C GLY A 23 9.95 7.27 -9.40
N SER A 24 8.72 7.44 -8.93
CA SER A 24 8.16 8.73 -8.55
C SER A 24 9.02 9.45 -7.50
N GLU A 25 9.41 8.74 -6.43
CA GLU A 25 10.16 9.36 -5.33
C GLU A 25 11.62 9.68 -5.70
N LEU A 26 12.26 8.82 -6.48
CA LEU A 26 13.65 9.03 -6.92
C LEU A 26 13.76 10.14 -7.96
N SER A 27 12.86 10.19 -8.94
CA SER A 27 12.84 11.26 -9.94
C SER A 27 12.58 12.62 -9.30
N LYS A 28 11.65 12.71 -8.34
CA LYS A 28 11.42 13.91 -7.54
C LYS A 28 12.67 14.37 -6.77
N LYS A 29 13.51 13.44 -6.34
CA LYS A 29 14.80 13.74 -5.69
C LYS A 29 15.91 14.13 -6.66
N GLY A 30 15.65 14.15 -7.97
CA GLY A 30 16.57 14.57 -9.01
C GLY A 30 17.50 13.49 -9.53
N TYR A 31 17.18 12.21 -9.29
CA TYR A 31 17.86 11.11 -9.98
C TYR A 31 17.34 11.02 -11.42
N GLU A 32 18.22 10.62 -12.34
CA GLU A 32 17.83 10.16 -13.67
C GLU A 32 17.27 8.74 -13.54
N VAL A 33 15.97 8.55 -13.77
CA VAL A 33 15.28 7.30 -13.51
C VAL A 33 14.83 6.65 -14.81
N PHE A 34 15.17 5.37 -14.97
CA PHE A 34 14.68 4.49 -16.03
C PHE A 34 13.91 3.34 -15.40
N ILE A 35 12.67 3.12 -15.83
CA ILE A 35 11.81 2.02 -15.38
C ILE A 35 11.68 1.04 -16.54
N ALA A 36 12.19 -0.18 -16.38
CA ALA A 36 12.11 -1.24 -17.39
C ALA A 36 11.02 -2.24 -16.99
N GLU A 37 10.02 -2.43 -17.86
CA GLU A 37 8.92 -3.37 -17.67
C GLU A 37 8.89 -4.37 -18.83
N GLN A 38 8.78 -5.65 -18.50
CA GLN A 38 8.77 -6.71 -19.51
C GLN A 38 7.43 -6.85 -20.24
N GLU A 39 6.34 -6.42 -19.61
CA GLU A 39 4.99 -6.48 -20.15
C GLU A 39 4.68 -5.25 -21.03
N SER A 40 3.60 -5.32 -21.78
CA SER A 40 3.15 -4.24 -22.68
C SER A 40 2.47 -3.07 -21.94
N TYR A 41 2.20 -3.20 -20.63
CA TYR A 41 1.62 -2.15 -19.80
C TYR A 41 2.01 -2.31 -18.33
N ILE A 42 1.90 -1.22 -17.58
CA ILE A 42 2.24 -1.15 -16.16
C ILE A 42 1.26 -1.93 -15.29
N ALA A 43 1.71 -2.31 -14.10
CA ALA A 43 0.89 -2.92 -13.03
C ALA A 43 0.11 -4.17 -13.44
N SER A 44 0.44 -4.82 -14.56
CA SER A 44 -0.31 -5.91 -15.20
C SER A 44 -0.27 -7.25 -14.46
N GLN A 45 0.68 -7.46 -13.59
CA GLN A 45 0.89 -8.71 -12.87
C GLN A 45 0.24 -8.66 -11.47
N THR A 46 1.00 -8.85 -10.40
CA THR A 46 0.52 -8.87 -9.01
C THR A 46 -0.25 -7.59 -8.64
N SER A 47 0.17 -6.43 -9.17
CA SER A 47 -0.48 -5.15 -8.89
C SER A 47 -1.87 -5.01 -9.48
N ALA A 48 -2.23 -5.80 -10.51
CA ALA A 48 -3.59 -5.88 -11.05
C ALA A 48 -4.48 -6.91 -10.32
N ARG A 49 -3.87 -7.79 -9.52
CA ARG A 49 -4.55 -8.94 -8.90
C ARG A 49 -4.61 -8.78 -7.39
N ASN A 50 -5.28 -7.74 -6.94
CA ASN A 50 -5.43 -7.42 -5.52
C ASN A 50 -6.86 -6.97 -5.23
N SER A 51 -7.21 -6.86 -3.95
CA SER A 51 -8.53 -6.44 -3.49
C SER A 51 -8.65 -4.93 -3.27
N GLY A 52 -7.63 -4.15 -3.59
CA GLY A 52 -7.61 -2.70 -3.35
C GLY A 52 -7.70 -2.29 -1.87
N VAL A 53 -7.47 -3.19 -0.93
CA VAL A 53 -7.62 -2.88 0.50
C VAL A 53 -6.44 -2.05 1.01
N ILE A 54 -6.75 -0.91 1.61
CA ILE A 54 -5.81 -0.13 2.42
C ILE A 54 -5.77 -0.75 3.83
N HIS A 55 -4.78 -1.60 4.07
CA HIS A 55 -4.64 -2.35 5.32
C HIS A 55 -4.28 -1.44 6.49
N ALA A 56 -4.96 -1.62 7.63
CA ALA A 56 -4.67 -0.86 8.87
C ALA A 56 -3.39 -1.32 9.59
N GLY A 57 -2.93 -2.57 9.40
CA GLY A 57 -1.77 -3.12 10.10
C GLY A 57 -2.12 -3.99 11.31
N ILE A 58 -3.33 -4.59 11.33
CA ILE A 58 -3.96 -5.25 12.49
C ILE A 58 -3.22 -6.55 12.90
N TYR A 59 -2.93 -7.42 11.92
CA TYR A 59 -2.60 -8.83 12.15
C TYR A 59 -1.09 -9.13 12.25
N TYR A 60 -0.24 -8.14 12.08
CA TYR A 60 1.19 -8.39 11.98
C TYR A 60 1.86 -8.51 13.35
N PRO A 61 2.85 -9.40 13.51
CA PRO A 61 3.63 -9.48 14.75
C PRO A 61 4.18 -8.11 15.11
N SER A 62 4.04 -7.75 16.39
CA SER A 62 4.52 -6.45 16.89
C SER A 62 6.02 -6.28 16.63
N ASN A 63 6.44 -5.06 16.33
CA ASN A 63 7.81 -4.69 15.95
C ASN A 63 8.31 -5.25 14.60
N SER A 64 7.54 -6.05 13.87
CA SER A 64 7.91 -6.49 12.53
C SER A 64 8.00 -5.29 11.56
N LEU A 65 8.87 -5.43 10.54
CA LEU A 65 8.97 -4.42 9.48
C LEU A 65 7.61 -4.23 8.79
N LYS A 66 6.85 -5.31 8.63
CA LYS A 66 5.53 -5.30 8.00
C LYS A 66 4.51 -4.48 8.82
N ALA A 67 4.51 -4.61 10.15
CA ALA A 67 3.66 -3.79 11.03
C ALA A 67 4.01 -2.30 10.90
N LYS A 68 5.31 -1.96 11.02
CA LYS A 68 5.79 -0.58 10.94
C LYS A 68 5.50 0.07 9.60
N LEU A 69 5.78 -0.64 8.50
CA LEU A 69 5.57 -0.11 7.15
C LEU A 69 4.10 -0.01 6.79
N CYS A 70 3.25 -0.96 7.23
CA CYS A 70 1.82 -0.92 6.94
C CYS A 70 1.12 0.24 7.63
N THR A 71 1.38 0.47 8.92
CA THR A 71 0.75 1.58 9.66
C THR A 71 1.18 2.95 9.13
N ARG A 72 2.48 3.13 8.86
CA ARG A 72 3.00 4.35 8.25
C ARG A 72 2.53 4.52 6.80
N GLY A 73 2.59 3.43 6.02
CA GLY A 73 2.19 3.42 4.61
C GLY A 73 0.72 3.79 4.41
N LYS A 74 -0.17 3.29 5.27
CA LYS A 74 -1.60 3.68 5.27
C LYS A 74 -1.78 5.19 5.38
N GLN A 75 -1.10 5.83 6.33
CA GLN A 75 -1.20 7.28 6.53
C GLN A 75 -0.68 8.07 5.32
N LEU A 76 0.44 7.63 4.76
CA LEU A 76 1.02 8.25 3.57
C LEU A 76 0.14 8.04 2.34
N LEU A 77 -0.47 6.86 2.22
CA LEU A 77 -1.33 6.51 1.10
C LEU A 77 -2.60 7.37 1.06
N TYR A 78 -3.29 7.55 2.19
CA TYR A 78 -4.44 8.45 2.25
C TYR A 78 -4.07 9.90 1.87
N LYS A 79 -2.96 10.43 2.41
CA LYS A 79 -2.46 11.75 2.05
C LYS A 79 -2.12 11.86 0.55
N TYR A 80 -1.51 10.81 0.00
CA TYR A 80 -1.18 10.75 -1.42
C TYR A 80 -2.46 10.80 -2.27
N CYS A 81 -3.47 10.00 -1.92
CA CYS A 81 -4.75 9.97 -2.63
C CYS A 81 -5.43 11.35 -2.62
N GLU A 82 -5.47 11.99 -1.46
CA GLU A 82 -6.03 13.35 -1.31
C GLU A 82 -5.26 14.38 -2.17
N GLN A 83 -3.93 14.28 -2.19
CA GLN A 83 -3.08 15.23 -2.92
C GLN A 83 -3.15 15.06 -4.45
N PHE A 84 -3.27 13.83 -4.93
CA PHE A 84 -3.15 13.50 -6.35
C PHE A 84 -4.46 13.01 -6.99
N GLY A 85 -5.57 13.08 -6.27
CA GLY A 85 -6.88 12.75 -6.80
C GLY A 85 -7.11 11.27 -7.07
N VAL A 86 -6.37 10.37 -6.39
CA VAL A 86 -6.60 8.93 -6.51
C VAL A 86 -7.86 8.54 -5.75
N THR A 87 -8.75 7.82 -6.41
CA THR A 87 -10.03 7.39 -5.82
C THR A 87 -9.81 6.40 -4.67
N TYR A 88 -10.37 6.71 -3.51
CA TYR A 88 -10.37 5.84 -2.34
C TYR A 88 -11.64 6.03 -1.51
N SER A 89 -11.92 5.07 -0.63
CA SER A 89 -12.99 5.18 0.36
C SER A 89 -12.54 4.60 1.71
N ARG A 90 -12.90 5.27 2.80
CA ARG A 90 -12.71 4.78 4.18
C ARG A 90 -13.89 3.89 4.57
N THR A 91 -13.96 2.72 3.97
CA THR A 91 -15.08 1.78 4.15
C THR A 91 -15.15 1.18 5.55
N GLN A 92 -14.08 1.33 6.35
CA GLN A 92 -13.91 0.62 7.62
C GLN A 92 -13.79 -0.90 7.39
N LYS A 93 -13.79 -1.69 8.47
CA LYS A 93 -13.79 -3.15 8.41
C LYS A 93 -14.31 -3.71 9.73
N LEU A 94 -15.19 -4.69 9.65
CA LEU A 94 -15.60 -5.51 10.78
C LEU A 94 -14.78 -6.81 10.81
N ILE A 95 -14.35 -7.21 12.01
CA ILE A 95 -13.79 -8.52 12.30
C ILE A 95 -14.71 -9.16 13.32
N VAL A 96 -15.43 -10.18 12.89
CA VAL A 96 -16.61 -10.70 13.60
C VAL A 96 -16.26 -11.93 14.41
N ALA A 97 -16.82 -12.04 15.62
CA ALA A 97 -16.91 -13.25 16.42
C ALA A 97 -18.34 -13.80 16.36
N THR A 98 -18.47 -15.06 16.03
CA THR A 98 -19.75 -15.77 15.97
C THR A 98 -20.04 -16.58 17.21
N THR A 99 -19.04 -16.74 18.08
CA THR A 99 -19.14 -17.41 19.38
C THR A 99 -18.47 -16.59 20.48
N SER A 100 -18.80 -16.92 21.75
CA SER A 100 -18.14 -16.30 22.90
C SER A 100 -16.64 -16.58 22.97
N ASP A 101 -16.21 -17.77 22.55
CA ASP A 101 -14.80 -18.14 22.55
C ASP A 101 -14.02 -17.31 21.52
N GLU A 102 -14.61 -17.05 20.36
CA GLU A 102 -14.03 -16.17 19.35
C GLU A 102 -13.89 -14.73 19.82
N THR A 103 -14.78 -14.27 20.73
CA THR A 103 -14.63 -12.95 21.35
C THR A 103 -13.30 -12.83 22.11
N GLN A 104 -12.83 -13.89 22.77
CA GLN A 104 -11.53 -13.88 23.43
C GLN A 104 -10.37 -13.77 22.44
N ILE A 105 -10.53 -14.33 21.23
CA ILE A 105 -9.57 -14.18 20.13
C ILE A 105 -9.54 -12.73 19.65
N LEU A 106 -10.70 -12.09 19.51
CA LEU A 106 -10.80 -10.67 19.14
C LEU A 106 -10.11 -9.77 20.16
N LEU A 107 -10.25 -10.03 21.45
CA LEU A 107 -9.59 -9.24 22.50
C LEU A 107 -8.04 -9.32 22.39
N LYS A 108 -7.49 -10.51 22.16
CA LYS A 108 -6.06 -10.69 21.90
C LYS A 108 -5.59 -9.98 20.62
N LEU A 109 -6.42 -10.03 19.58
CA LEU A 109 -6.13 -9.33 18.33
C LEU A 109 -6.13 -7.81 18.53
N ARG A 110 -7.07 -7.28 19.31
CA ARG A 110 -7.14 -5.86 19.66
C ARG A 110 -5.87 -5.41 20.38
N GLU A 111 -5.36 -6.21 21.32
CA GLU A 111 -4.11 -5.93 22.01
C GLU A 111 -2.91 -5.94 21.04
N THR A 112 -2.82 -6.93 20.15
CA THR A 112 -1.79 -7.00 19.11
C THR A 112 -1.84 -5.77 18.19
N ALA A 113 -3.03 -5.36 17.77
CA ALA A 113 -3.23 -4.18 16.95
C ALA A 113 -2.82 -2.89 17.70
N ALA A 114 -3.17 -2.76 18.99
CA ALA A 114 -2.78 -1.62 19.81
C ALA A 114 -1.25 -1.50 19.93
N ASN A 115 -0.53 -2.63 20.11
CA ASN A 115 0.93 -2.67 20.10
C ASN A 115 1.56 -2.24 18.76
N ASN A 116 0.80 -2.31 17.67
CA ASN A 116 1.18 -1.82 16.35
C ASN A 116 0.74 -0.37 16.09
N GLY A 117 0.13 0.30 17.09
CA GLY A 117 -0.41 1.66 16.92
C GLY A 117 -1.72 1.72 16.13
N VAL A 118 -2.47 0.60 16.09
CA VAL A 118 -3.77 0.51 15.41
C VAL A 118 -4.88 0.44 16.46
N VAL A 119 -5.78 1.42 16.43
CA VAL A 119 -6.96 1.43 17.29
C VAL A 119 -8.06 0.58 16.67
N LEU A 120 -8.59 -0.36 17.43
CA LEU A 120 -9.77 -1.15 17.10
C LEU A 120 -10.84 -0.95 18.20
N GLU A 121 -12.08 -0.77 17.79
CA GLU A 121 -13.21 -0.59 18.67
C GLU A 121 -13.92 -1.93 18.85
N LEU A 122 -14.08 -2.38 20.10
CA LEU A 122 -14.91 -3.54 20.40
C LEU A 122 -16.38 -3.07 20.42
N ILE A 123 -17.20 -3.68 19.61
CA ILE A 123 -18.65 -3.38 19.50
C ILE A 123 -19.47 -4.64 19.80
N SER A 124 -20.73 -4.45 20.16
CA SER A 124 -21.67 -5.54 20.37
C SER A 124 -22.00 -6.27 19.06
N GLY A 125 -22.54 -7.49 19.15
CA GLY A 125 -23.08 -8.20 18.00
C GLY A 125 -24.20 -7.42 17.33
N GLN A 126 -25.06 -6.77 18.10
CA GLN A 126 -26.16 -5.95 17.57
C GLN A 126 -25.63 -4.75 16.78
N ASP A 127 -24.66 -4.01 17.31
CA ASP A 127 -24.03 -2.88 16.59
C ASP A 127 -23.36 -3.33 15.29
N ALA A 128 -22.84 -4.55 15.23
CA ALA A 128 -22.26 -5.12 14.00
C ALA A 128 -23.35 -5.46 12.97
N ILE A 129 -24.45 -6.05 13.42
CA ILE A 129 -25.62 -6.41 12.59
C ILE A 129 -26.32 -5.13 12.06
N ASP A 130 -26.42 -4.09 12.86
CA ASP A 130 -27.00 -2.80 12.44
C ASP A 130 -26.19 -2.14 11.31
N ARG A 131 -24.88 -2.40 11.27
CA ARG A 131 -23.98 -1.93 10.20
C ARG A 131 -24.01 -2.80 8.96
N GLU A 132 -24.13 -4.11 9.15
CA GLU A 132 -24.15 -5.11 8.09
C GLU A 132 -25.20 -6.19 8.40
N PRO A 133 -26.46 -6.00 7.96
CA PRO A 133 -27.62 -6.81 8.38
C PRO A 133 -27.53 -8.30 8.03
N ASN A 134 -26.66 -8.69 7.11
CA ASN A 134 -26.47 -10.10 6.72
C ASN A 134 -25.45 -10.84 7.59
N LEU A 135 -24.89 -10.18 8.62
CA LEU A 135 -23.96 -10.83 9.54
C LEU A 135 -24.70 -11.57 10.64
N PHE A 136 -24.05 -12.64 11.13
CA PHE A 136 -24.29 -13.19 12.45
C PHE A 136 -23.09 -12.89 13.33
N ALA A 137 -23.30 -12.20 14.45
CA ALA A 137 -22.23 -11.77 15.33
C ALA A 137 -22.64 -11.79 16.81
N VAL A 138 -21.77 -12.30 17.68
CA VAL A 138 -21.84 -12.13 19.13
C VAL A 138 -21.13 -10.84 19.54
N SER A 139 -20.02 -10.54 18.89
CA SER A 139 -19.24 -9.30 19.03
C SER A 139 -18.43 -9.05 17.78
N ALA A 140 -17.89 -7.85 17.63
CA ALA A 140 -16.97 -7.53 16.54
C ALA A 140 -15.91 -6.50 16.94
N LEU A 141 -14.80 -6.48 16.21
CA LEU A 141 -13.87 -5.35 16.22
C LEU A 141 -14.12 -4.50 14.98
N LEU A 142 -14.36 -3.24 15.17
CA LEU A 142 -14.41 -2.24 14.11
C LEU A 142 -13.01 -1.64 13.89
N SER A 143 -12.53 -1.69 12.66
CA SER A 143 -11.31 -1.01 12.22
C SER A 143 -11.71 0.28 11.45
N PRO A 144 -11.65 1.45 12.08
CA PRO A 144 -12.13 2.69 11.47
C PRO A 144 -11.20 3.22 10.37
N THR A 145 -9.97 2.72 10.29
CA THR A 145 -8.95 3.24 9.37
C THR A 145 -8.65 2.33 8.17
N THR A 146 -9.32 1.19 8.07
CA THR A 146 -9.30 0.34 6.87
C THR A 146 -10.13 1.00 5.76
N GLY A 147 -9.68 0.86 4.53
CA GLY A 147 -10.40 1.39 3.36
C GLY A 147 -10.10 0.61 2.10
N ILE A 148 -10.58 1.13 0.99
CA ILE A 148 -10.33 0.62 -0.35
C ILE A 148 -9.79 1.75 -1.24
N ILE A 149 -9.04 1.37 -2.27
CA ILE A 149 -8.41 2.28 -3.23
C ILE A 149 -8.52 1.70 -4.64
N ASP A 150 -8.63 2.57 -5.63
CA ASP A 150 -8.38 2.17 -7.01
C ASP A 150 -6.87 1.95 -7.22
N ALA A 151 -6.48 0.68 -7.24
CA ALA A 151 -5.08 0.28 -7.35
C ALA A 151 -4.48 0.60 -8.73
N SER A 152 -5.30 0.60 -9.79
CA SER A 152 -4.86 0.95 -11.14
C SER A 152 -4.59 2.44 -11.23
N GLN A 153 -5.53 3.24 -10.77
CA GLN A 153 -5.37 4.70 -10.73
C GLN A 153 -4.17 5.12 -9.84
N LEU A 154 -3.91 4.40 -8.75
CA LEU A 154 -2.72 4.63 -7.93
C LEU A 154 -1.43 4.39 -8.73
N ALA A 155 -1.36 3.29 -9.47
CA ALA A 155 -0.18 2.96 -10.28
C ALA A 155 0.05 4.00 -11.38
N GLU A 156 -1.00 4.39 -12.09
CA GLU A 156 -0.97 5.44 -13.11
C GLU A 156 -0.54 6.78 -12.53
N SER A 157 -1.05 7.13 -11.35
CA SER A 157 -0.65 8.36 -10.65
C SER A 157 0.84 8.37 -10.31
N PHE A 158 1.40 7.25 -9.81
CA PHE A 158 2.84 7.18 -9.56
C PHE A 158 3.67 7.30 -10.84
N LEU A 159 3.23 6.67 -11.94
CA LEU A 159 3.90 6.83 -13.23
C LEU A 159 3.87 8.29 -13.68
N HIS A 160 2.70 8.91 -13.67
CA HIS A 160 2.54 10.31 -14.06
C HIS A 160 3.47 11.24 -13.24
N GLN A 161 3.54 11.05 -11.92
CA GLN A 161 4.45 11.83 -11.07
C GLN A 161 5.93 11.57 -11.39
N ALA A 162 6.29 10.34 -11.77
CA ALA A 162 7.65 10.01 -12.21
C ALA A 162 8.00 10.73 -13.53
N GLU A 163 7.12 10.68 -14.52
CA GLU A 163 7.30 11.31 -15.85
C GLU A 163 7.35 12.84 -15.76
N LEU A 164 6.52 13.47 -14.94
CA LEU A 164 6.61 14.91 -14.64
C LEU A 164 7.99 15.33 -14.12
N ASN A 165 8.69 14.40 -13.45
CA ASN A 165 10.06 14.58 -12.98
C ASN A 165 11.10 13.93 -13.91
N ARG A 166 10.75 13.68 -15.18
CA ARG A 166 11.65 13.20 -16.25
C ARG A 166 12.14 11.76 -16.07
N ALA A 167 11.40 10.90 -15.40
CA ALA A 167 11.64 9.47 -15.47
C ALA A 167 11.24 8.92 -16.84
N ASN A 168 11.94 7.92 -17.32
CA ASN A 168 11.67 7.24 -18.58
C ASN A 168 11.11 5.84 -18.31
N LEU A 169 9.98 5.49 -18.92
CA LEU A 169 9.41 4.16 -18.91
C LEU A 169 9.75 3.44 -20.23
N ALA A 170 10.28 2.23 -20.12
CA ALA A 170 10.50 1.32 -21.24
C ALA A 170 9.66 0.05 -21.04
N LEU A 171 8.57 -0.07 -21.77
CA LEU A 171 7.74 -1.28 -21.82
C LEU A 171 8.38 -2.34 -22.71
N GLU A 172 7.88 -3.58 -22.67
CA GLU A 172 8.38 -4.72 -23.45
C GLU A 172 9.90 -4.92 -23.32
N THR A 173 10.45 -4.47 -22.19
CA THR A 173 11.89 -4.44 -21.91
C THR A 173 12.24 -5.38 -20.78
N LYS A 174 12.67 -6.59 -21.15
CA LYS A 174 13.07 -7.63 -20.18
C LYS A 174 14.55 -7.55 -19.85
N ILE A 175 14.88 -7.34 -18.58
CA ILE A 175 16.27 -7.38 -18.09
C ILE A 175 16.75 -8.84 -18.03
N LYS A 176 17.79 -9.17 -18.77
CA LYS A 176 18.33 -10.54 -18.85
C LYS A 176 19.43 -10.79 -17.83
N LYS A 177 20.26 -9.79 -17.55
CA LYS A 177 21.44 -9.95 -16.69
C LYS A 177 21.87 -8.63 -16.08
N ILE A 178 22.31 -8.69 -14.85
CA ILE A 178 23.00 -7.59 -14.15
C ILE A 178 24.45 -8.01 -13.96
N THR A 179 25.39 -7.19 -14.39
CA THR A 179 26.82 -7.40 -14.20
C THR A 179 27.39 -6.26 -13.39
N GLN A 180 28.19 -6.59 -12.37
CA GLN A 180 28.92 -5.60 -11.61
C GLN A 180 30.33 -5.48 -12.20
N ASN A 181 30.63 -4.32 -12.78
CA ASN A 181 32.02 -4.01 -13.15
C ASN A 181 32.73 -3.43 -11.93
N SER A 182 33.63 -4.19 -11.34
CA SER A 182 34.52 -3.71 -10.29
C SER A 182 35.61 -2.81 -10.92
N LYS A 183 35.22 -1.58 -11.22
CA LYS A 183 36.15 -0.46 -11.42
C LYS A 183 35.53 0.76 -10.73
N ILE A 184 35.99 0.96 -9.55
CA ILE A 184 36.01 2.27 -8.88
C ILE A 184 37.49 2.61 -8.71
#